data_809fd003dea6a6f327c32adc1ba5d470
#
_entry.id   809fd003dea6a6f327c32adc1ba5d470
#
_cell.length_a   1.000
_cell.length_b   1.000
_cell.length_c   1.000
_cell.angle_alpha   90.00
_cell.angle_beta   90.00
_cell.angle_gamma   90.00
#
_symmetry.space_group_name_H-M   'P 1'
#
loop_
_entity.id
_entity.type
_entity.pdbx_description
1 polymer ?
#
loop_
_entity_poly.entity_id
_entity_poly.type
_entity_poly.pdbx_seq_one_letter_code
_entity_poly.pdbx_strand_id
1 'polypeptide(L)'
;MKIKDLNKYYDKLQLEYGEPTLSSIYNGGCENNPDICFVFMNPTGKNVASTKEWKGRRSPWIGTKNIWKLFYNVGLIEKELFDKIQSMKATEWDEEFADYVYSKVEEKKFYITNLGKCTQIDARPLPDSVLKQYLELLYKEIDIIKPKKIIVFGNQVSTIFLGKKICVKSVRKEEFKIEINKKEYPVYAVFYPIGNGMRNIDLAIEDIKYIMNK
;
A
#
# COMPACT_ATOMS: atom_id res chain seq x y z
N MET A 1 7.16 -19.26 -7.27
CA MET A 1 7.31 -18.53 -5.97
C MET A 1 5.94 -18.00 -5.60
N LYS A 2 5.52 -18.11 -4.34
CA LYS A 2 4.26 -17.54 -3.83
C LYS A 2 4.58 -16.21 -3.11
N ILE A 3 3.58 -15.34 -2.97
CA ILE A 3 3.74 -14.05 -2.26
C ILE A 3 4.37 -14.23 -0.87
N LYS A 4 3.87 -15.19 -0.10
CA LYS A 4 4.38 -15.48 1.24
C LYS A 4 5.87 -15.86 1.31
N ASP A 5 6.44 -16.33 0.20
CA ASP A 5 7.86 -16.68 0.15
C ASP A 5 8.76 -15.43 0.22
N LEU A 6 8.21 -14.25 -0.04
CA LEU A 6 8.90 -12.96 0.08
C LEU A 6 9.00 -12.49 1.54
N ASN A 7 8.11 -12.94 2.42
CA ASN A 7 8.02 -12.44 3.80
C ASN A 7 9.35 -12.56 4.57
N LYS A 8 10.07 -13.67 4.40
CA LYS A 8 11.38 -13.87 5.03
C LYS A 8 12.42 -12.79 4.67
N TYR A 9 12.34 -12.25 3.45
CA TYR A 9 13.23 -11.16 3.02
C TYR A 9 12.80 -9.83 3.63
N TYR A 10 11.48 -9.59 3.72
CA TYR A 10 10.93 -8.42 4.40
C TYR A 10 11.28 -8.40 5.88
N ASP A 11 11.17 -9.56 6.56
CA ASP A 11 11.52 -9.68 7.98
C ASP A 11 13.01 -9.45 8.22
N LYS A 12 13.89 -9.89 7.30
CA LYS A 12 15.32 -9.57 7.37
C LYS A 12 15.56 -8.05 7.29
N LEU A 13 14.91 -7.37 6.35
CA LEU A 13 15.03 -5.91 6.19
C LEU A 13 14.36 -5.14 7.34
N GLN A 14 13.33 -5.72 8.00
CA GLN A 14 12.77 -5.15 9.23
C GLN A 14 13.80 -5.13 10.35
N LEU A 15 14.57 -6.19 10.52
CA LEU A 15 15.63 -6.24 11.55
C LEU A 15 16.74 -5.23 11.30
N GLU A 16 16.99 -4.91 10.02
CA GLU A 16 18.06 -3.98 9.63
C GLU A 16 17.61 -2.51 9.65
N TYR A 17 16.40 -2.21 9.19
CA TYR A 17 15.92 -0.84 8.95
C TYR A 17 14.67 -0.45 9.73
N GLY A 18 13.96 -1.39 10.32
CA GLY A 18 12.72 -1.16 11.05
C GLY A 18 12.90 -0.87 12.52
N GLU A 19 11.83 -0.45 13.19
CA GLU A 19 11.79 -0.34 14.64
C GLU A 19 11.90 -1.75 15.26
N PRO A 20 12.88 -2.01 16.13
CA PRO A 20 13.13 -3.36 16.69
C PRO A 20 11.95 -3.98 17.45
N THR A 21 11.09 -3.15 18.04
CA THR A 21 9.91 -3.58 18.79
C THR A 21 8.72 -3.93 17.91
N LEU A 22 8.79 -3.60 16.61
CA LEU A 22 7.73 -3.80 15.64
C LEU A 22 8.08 -4.91 14.64
N SER A 23 7.07 -5.35 13.91
CA SER A 23 7.16 -6.38 12.87
C SER A 23 6.92 -5.80 11.48
N SER A 24 7.42 -6.46 10.44
CA SER A 24 7.12 -6.13 9.04
C SER A 24 5.61 -6.12 8.78
N ILE A 25 5.18 -5.19 7.94
CA ILE A 25 3.84 -5.23 7.34
C ILE A 25 4.02 -5.59 5.87
N TYR A 26 3.35 -6.63 5.42
CA TYR A 26 3.56 -7.19 4.08
C TYR A 26 2.65 -6.52 3.04
N ASN A 27 1.52 -7.16 2.76
CA ASN A 27 0.58 -6.78 1.71
C ASN A 27 -0.81 -7.35 2.03
N GLY A 28 -1.80 -7.07 1.17
CA GLY A 28 -3.11 -7.69 1.30
C GLY A 28 -4.07 -7.36 0.15
N GLY A 29 -5.08 -8.19 0.01
CA GLY A 29 -6.12 -8.10 -1.01
C GLY A 29 -5.95 -9.14 -2.10
N CYS A 30 -6.42 -8.85 -3.31
CA CYS A 30 -6.47 -9.79 -4.43
C CYS A 30 -5.07 -10.12 -4.96
N GLU A 31 -4.60 -11.34 -4.73
CA GLU A 31 -3.29 -11.82 -5.18
C GLU A 31 -3.29 -12.35 -6.63
N ASN A 32 -4.44 -12.43 -7.27
CA ASN A 32 -4.57 -12.99 -8.62
C ASN A 32 -5.18 -11.97 -9.59
N ASN A 33 -4.33 -11.34 -10.38
CA ASN A 33 -4.69 -10.34 -11.39
C ASN A 33 -5.61 -9.22 -10.85
N PRO A 34 -5.22 -8.50 -9.77
CA PRO A 34 -6.03 -7.40 -9.29
C PRO A 34 -6.18 -6.32 -10.36
N ASP A 35 -7.32 -5.64 -10.34
CA ASP A 35 -7.55 -4.52 -11.26
C ASP A 35 -6.59 -3.36 -10.95
N ILE A 36 -6.30 -3.14 -9.66
CA ILE A 36 -5.37 -2.08 -9.21
C ILE A 36 -4.46 -2.60 -8.08
N CYS A 37 -3.18 -2.30 -8.19
CA CYS A 37 -2.20 -2.41 -7.11
C CYS A 37 -1.87 -1.01 -6.58
N PHE A 38 -2.18 -0.76 -5.31
CA PHE A 38 -1.86 0.48 -4.60
C PHE A 38 -0.54 0.33 -3.85
N VAL A 39 0.46 1.15 -4.20
CA VAL A 39 1.80 1.13 -3.59
C VAL A 39 2.02 2.38 -2.76
N PHE A 40 2.08 2.21 -1.44
CA PHE A 40 2.37 3.26 -0.47
C PHE A 40 3.85 3.29 -0.09
N MET A 41 4.25 4.13 0.86
CA MET A 41 5.65 4.31 1.25
C MET A 41 6.13 3.19 2.17
N ASN A 42 5.78 3.25 3.45
CA ASN A 42 6.12 2.27 4.48
C ASN A 42 5.09 2.30 5.62
N PRO A 43 4.95 1.22 6.39
CA PRO A 43 4.08 1.16 7.55
C PRO A 43 4.69 1.90 8.75
N THR A 44 3.81 2.25 9.70
CA THR A 44 4.18 2.82 11.00
C THR A 44 3.53 2.03 12.13
N GLY A 45 3.96 2.24 13.37
CA GLY A 45 3.38 1.64 14.57
C GLY A 45 1.90 1.96 14.81
N LYS A 46 1.30 2.85 14.00
CA LYS A 46 -0.17 3.05 13.99
C LYS A 46 -0.93 1.86 13.41
N ASN A 47 -0.27 1.02 12.63
CA ASN A 47 -0.83 -0.24 12.16
C ASN A 47 -0.72 -1.27 13.28
N VAL A 48 -1.84 -1.65 13.89
CA VAL A 48 -1.84 -2.56 15.05
C VAL A 48 -1.29 -3.95 14.71
N ALA A 49 -1.34 -4.37 13.45
CA ALA A 49 -0.76 -5.62 13.01
C ALA A 49 0.79 -5.62 13.02
N SER A 50 1.43 -4.49 13.29
CA SER A 50 2.88 -4.41 13.45
C SER A 50 3.36 -4.81 14.85
N THR A 51 2.50 -4.92 15.84
CA THR A 51 2.88 -5.34 17.19
C THR A 51 3.33 -6.80 17.21
N LYS A 52 4.20 -7.17 18.14
CA LYS A 52 4.71 -8.55 18.28
C LYS A 52 3.63 -9.53 18.71
N GLU A 53 2.64 -9.05 19.44
CA GLU A 53 1.51 -9.81 19.98
C GLU A 53 0.47 -10.18 18.91
N TRP A 54 0.42 -9.42 17.81
CA TRP A 54 -0.52 -9.67 16.72
C TRP A 54 -0.26 -11.01 16.04
N LYS A 55 -1.31 -11.84 15.94
CA LYS A 55 -1.22 -13.21 15.38
C LYS A 55 -1.87 -13.34 13.99
N GLY A 56 -2.69 -12.35 13.58
CA GLY A 56 -3.36 -12.34 12.30
C GLY A 56 -2.48 -11.91 11.12
N ARG A 57 -3.14 -11.57 10.02
CA ARG A 57 -2.47 -11.04 8.83
C ARG A 57 -1.71 -9.75 9.12
N ARG A 58 -0.55 -9.61 8.58
CA ARG A 58 0.25 -8.37 8.65
C ARG A 58 0.09 -7.54 7.39
N SER A 59 -1.12 -7.06 7.18
CA SER A 59 -1.48 -6.24 6.02
C SER A 59 -1.46 -4.74 6.33
N PRO A 60 -1.30 -3.87 5.31
CA PRO A 60 -1.30 -2.42 5.51
C PRO A 60 -2.61 -1.91 6.14
N TRP A 61 -2.53 -0.85 6.92
CA TRP A 61 -3.67 -0.04 7.39
C TRP A 61 -4.61 -0.69 8.42
N ILE A 62 -4.29 -1.85 8.99
CA ILE A 62 -5.08 -2.48 10.07
C ILE A 62 -5.03 -1.57 11.30
N GLY A 63 -6.20 -1.26 11.88
CA GLY A 63 -6.34 -0.34 13.02
C GLY A 63 -6.32 1.15 12.66
N THR A 64 -6.22 1.51 11.37
CA THR A 64 -6.23 2.92 10.93
C THR A 64 -7.58 3.31 10.31
N LYS A 65 -7.84 4.60 10.14
CA LYS A 65 -9.11 5.12 9.60
C LYS A 65 -8.98 5.86 8.28
N ASN A 66 -7.96 6.71 8.16
CA ASN A 66 -7.91 7.72 7.09
C ASN A 66 -7.81 7.14 5.69
N ILE A 67 -7.08 6.04 5.50
CA ILE A 67 -6.96 5.42 4.18
C ILE A 67 -8.26 4.79 3.72
N TRP A 68 -9.04 4.23 4.65
CA TRP A 68 -10.34 3.64 4.33
C TRP A 68 -11.33 4.69 3.84
N LYS A 69 -11.20 5.96 4.28
CA LYS A 69 -11.95 7.08 3.72
C LYS A 69 -11.62 7.30 2.23
N LEU A 70 -10.33 7.19 1.84
CA LEU A 70 -9.96 7.26 0.42
C LEU A 70 -10.64 6.15 -0.36
N PHE A 71 -10.51 4.88 0.07
CA PHE A 71 -11.09 3.73 -0.61
C PHE A 71 -12.62 3.79 -0.69
N TYR A 72 -13.30 4.30 0.35
CA TYR A 72 -14.74 4.56 0.31
C TYR A 72 -15.10 5.62 -0.74
N ASN A 73 -14.41 6.76 -0.75
CA ASN A 73 -14.69 7.86 -1.68
C ASN A 73 -14.43 7.51 -3.16
N VAL A 74 -13.58 6.54 -3.43
CA VAL A 74 -13.35 6.02 -4.79
C VAL A 74 -14.21 4.79 -5.12
N GLY A 75 -15.11 4.35 -4.21
CA GLY A 75 -16.05 3.26 -4.44
C GLY A 75 -15.47 1.85 -4.28
N LEU A 76 -14.31 1.71 -3.63
CA LEU A 76 -13.65 0.42 -3.42
C LEU A 76 -14.08 -0.32 -2.15
N ILE A 77 -14.73 0.35 -1.21
CA ILE A 77 -15.38 -0.28 -0.06
C ILE A 77 -16.78 0.27 0.12
N GLU A 78 -17.68 -0.59 0.64
CA GLU A 78 -19.07 -0.24 0.87
C GLU A 78 -19.25 0.61 2.13
N LYS A 79 -20.35 1.38 2.17
CA LYS A 79 -20.65 2.31 3.27
C LYS A 79 -20.70 1.61 4.63
N GLU A 80 -21.32 0.45 4.72
CA GLU A 80 -21.44 -0.29 5.97
C GLU A 80 -20.07 -0.64 6.57
N LEU A 81 -19.15 -1.17 5.74
CA LEU A 81 -17.79 -1.48 6.17
C LEU A 81 -17.02 -0.20 6.55
N PHE A 82 -17.18 0.87 5.76
CA PHE A 82 -16.58 2.16 6.07
C PHE A 82 -17.04 2.70 7.42
N ASP A 83 -18.35 2.73 7.68
CA ASP A 83 -18.93 3.21 8.93
C ASP A 83 -18.43 2.38 10.13
N LYS A 84 -18.37 1.05 9.97
CA LYS A 84 -17.83 0.14 10.98
C LYS A 84 -16.37 0.50 11.31
N ILE A 85 -15.50 0.64 10.31
CA ILE A 85 -14.10 1.03 10.50
C ILE A 85 -13.99 2.39 11.19
N GLN A 86 -14.83 3.38 10.81
CA GLN A 86 -14.78 4.71 11.40
C GLN A 86 -15.23 4.73 12.86
N SER A 87 -16.14 3.85 13.26
CA SER A 87 -16.63 3.76 14.64
C SER A 87 -15.63 3.10 15.59
N MET A 88 -14.79 2.17 15.11
CA MET A 88 -13.87 1.37 15.92
C MET A 88 -12.62 2.17 16.37
N LYS A 89 -12.13 1.88 17.55
CA LYS A 89 -10.76 2.25 17.96
C LYS A 89 -9.75 1.28 17.37
N ALA A 90 -8.50 1.70 17.27
CA ALA A 90 -7.43 0.84 16.77
C ALA A 90 -7.29 -0.47 17.57
N THR A 91 -7.48 -0.39 18.89
CA THR A 91 -7.40 -1.53 19.82
C THR A 91 -8.60 -2.49 19.78
N GLU A 92 -9.65 -2.14 19.05
CA GLU A 92 -10.84 -2.97 18.86
C GLU A 92 -10.76 -3.83 17.59
N TRP A 93 -9.70 -3.62 16.80
CA TRP A 93 -9.43 -4.51 15.68
C TRP A 93 -8.81 -5.81 16.19
N ASP A 94 -9.40 -6.91 15.80
CA ASP A 94 -8.89 -8.27 15.98
C ASP A 94 -8.54 -8.90 14.61
N GLU A 95 -8.03 -10.12 14.67
CA GLU A 95 -7.63 -10.87 13.49
C GLU A 95 -8.80 -11.19 12.58
N GLU A 96 -9.97 -11.52 13.15
CA GLU A 96 -11.18 -11.87 12.40
C GLU A 96 -11.71 -10.66 11.64
N PHE A 97 -11.79 -9.50 12.27
CA PHE A 97 -12.22 -8.28 11.60
C PHE A 97 -11.21 -7.84 10.52
N ALA A 98 -9.91 -7.98 10.77
CA ALA A 98 -8.90 -7.69 9.77
C ALA A 98 -9.04 -8.62 8.55
N ASP A 99 -9.30 -9.90 8.75
CA ASP A 99 -9.56 -10.87 7.68
C ASP A 99 -10.84 -10.53 6.92
N TYR A 100 -11.91 -10.14 7.62
CA TYR A 100 -13.15 -9.68 6.98
C TYR A 100 -12.93 -8.45 6.10
N VAL A 101 -12.22 -7.42 6.60
CA VAL A 101 -11.92 -6.22 5.81
C VAL A 101 -11.15 -6.59 4.55
N TYR A 102 -10.13 -7.46 4.67
CA TYR A 102 -9.32 -7.84 3.52
C TYR A 102 -9.99 -8.81 2.56
N SER A 103 -11.00 -9.58 3.01
CA SER A 103 -11.86 -10.33 2.09
C SER A 103 -12.65 -9.38 1.17
N LYS A 104 -13.11 -8.22 1.70
CA LYS A 104 -13.77 -7.20 0.88
C LYS A 104 -12.83 -6.48 -0.09
N VAL A 105 -11.57 -6.27 0.31
CA VAL A 105 -10.51 -5.78 -0.59
C VAL A 105 -10.30 -6.76 -1.76
N GLU A 106 -10.25 -8.06 -1.47
CA GLU A 106 -10.11 -9.12 -2.47
C GLU A 106 -11.31 -9.20 -3.41
N GLU A 107 -12.55 -9.18 -2.88
CA GLU A 107 -13.79 -9.16 -3.66
C GLU A 107 -13.84 -8.00 -4.66
N LYS A 108 -13.35 -6.81 -4.27
CA LYS A 108 -13.26 -5.61 -5.13
C LYS A 108 -12.03 -5.61 -6.04
N LYS A 109 -11.27 -6.70 -6.08
CA LYS A 109 -10.11 -6.92 -6.95
C LYS A 109 -9.05 -5.83 -6.89
N PHE A 110 -8.77 -5.32 -5.69
CA PHE A 110 -7.61 -4.46 -5.51
C PHE A 110 -6.61 -5.04 -4.51
N TYR A 111 -5.37 -4.59 -4.62
CA TYR A 111 -4.25 -5.04 -3.83
C TYR A 111 -3.55 -3.85 -3.18
N ILE A 112 -3.20 -3.99 -1.93
CA ILE A 112 -2.57 -2.94 -1.15
C ILE A 112 -1.19 -3.39 -0.68
N THR A 113 -0.19 -2.58 -0.97
CA THR A 113 1.19 -2.85 -0.56
C THR A 113 1.94 -1.56 -0.24
N ASN A 114 3.16 -1.70 0.28
CA ASN A 114 4.10 -0.60 0.47
C ASN A 114 5.37 -0.87 -0.33
N LEU A 115 6.09 0.18 -0.73
CA LEU A 115 7.44 0.03 -1.25
C LEU A 115 8.36 -0.52 -0.16
N GLY A 116 8.48 0.14 0.99
CA GLY A 116 9.16 -0.38 2.17
C GLY A 116 8.22 -1.19 3.06
N LYS A 117 8.64 -2.36 3.53
CA LYS A 117 7.84 -3.20 4.45
C LYS A 117 8.25 -3.04 5.91
N CYS A 118 9.39 -2.38 6.17
CA CYS A 118 9.83 -2.14 7.53
C CYS A 118 8.96 -1.09 8.22
N THR A 119 8.46 -1.46 9.37
CA THR A 119 7.62 -0.60 10.20
C THR A 119 8.49 0.35 11.01
N GLN A 120 8.17 1.63 10.95
CA GLN A 120 8.78 2.69 11.73
C GLN A 120 7.87 3.08 12.90
N ILE A 121 8.44 3.66 13.96
CA ILE A 121 7.64 4.11 15.11
C ILE A 121 6.66 5.23 14.71
N ASP A 122 7.07 6.10 13.82
CA ASP A 122 6.32 7.25 13.35
C ASP A 122 6.37 7.43 11.81
N ALA A 123 5.76 8.50 11.32
CA ALA A 123 5.62 8.78 9.89
C ALA A 123 6.82 9.53 9.28
N ARG A 124 8.01 9.50 9.89
CA ARG A 124 9.19 10.08 9.27
C ARG A 124 9.53 9.32 7.99
N PRO A 125 9.83 10.05 6.88
CA PRO A 125 10.20 9.40 5.63
C PRO A 125 11.48 8.56 5.80
N LEU A 126 11.47 7.36 5.24
CA LEU A 126 12.67 6.57 5.10
C LEU A 126 13.59 7.18 4.03
N PRO A 127 14.93 7.08 4.19
CA PRO A 127 15.87 7.45 3.13
C PRO A 127 15.63 6.64 1.86
N ASP A 128 15.88 7.25 0.70
CA ASP A 128 15.79 6.58 -0.61
C ASP A 128 16.64 5.31 -0.69
N SER A 129 17.81 5.32 -0.05
CA SER A 129 18.72 4.16 0.01
C SER A 129 18.08 2.94 0.66
N VAL A 130 17.29 3.16 1.71
CA VAL A 130 16.53 2.08 2.39
C VAL A 130 15.37 1.61 1.52
N LEU A 131 14.56 2.52 0.98
CA LEU A 131 13.44 2.15 0.12
C LEU A 131 13.87 1.38 -1.14
N LYS A 132 15.02 1.72 -1.70
CA LYS A 132 15.60 1.02 -2.87
C LYS A 132 15.96 -0.44 -2.58
N GLN A 133 16.25 -0.83 -1.32
CA GLN A 133 16.49 -2.22 -0.94
C GLN A 133 15.25 -3.11 -1.14
N TYR A 134 14.06 -2.51 -1.14
CA TYR A 134 12.81 -3.21 -1.34
C TYR A 134 12.36 -3.30 -2.80
N LEU A 135 12.95 -2.51 -3.71
CA LEU A 135 12.42 -2.34 -5.07
C LEU A 135 12.35 -3.65 -5.85
N GLU A 136 13.43 -4.43 -5.84
CA GLU A 136 13.48 -5.74 -6.51
C GLU A 136 12.47 -6.75 -5.92
N LEU A 137 12.24 -6.68 -4.61
CA LEU A 137 11.24 -7.52 -3.95
C LEU A 137 9.83 -7.10 -4.33
N LEU A 138 9.58 -5.78 -4.44
CA LEU A 138 8.30 -5.26 -4.91
C LEU A 138 8.04 -5.62 -6.38
N TYR A 139 9.05 -5.60 -7.23
CA TYR A 139 8.91 -6.06 -8.62
C TYR A 139 8.56 -7.54 -8.69
N LYS A 140 9.18 -8.39 -7.87
CA LYS A 140 8.81 -9.81 -7.75
C LYS A 140 7.37 -9.98 -7.24
N GLU A 141 6.95 -9.17 -6.27
CA GLU A 141 5.57 -9.15 -5.76
C GLU A 141 4.59 -8.82 -6.88
N ILE A 142 4.86 -7.78 -7.68
CA ILE A 142 4.04 -7.36 -8.83
C ILE A 142 4.01 -8.45 -9.92
N ASP A 143 5.14 -9.09 -10.21
CA ASP A 143 5.20 -10.18 -11.20
C ASP A 143 4.37 -11.40 -10.77
N ILE A 144 4.26 -11.65 -9.46
CA ILE A 144 3.41 -12.74 -8.93
C ILE A 144 1.93 -12.39 -9.07
N ILE A 145 1.51 -11.19 -8.63
CA ILE A 145 0.09 -10.81 -8.62
C ILE A 145 -0.44 -10.34 -9.97
N LYS A 146 0.43 -9.84 -10.85
CA LYS A 146 0.12 -9.40 -12.23
C LYS A 146 -1.04 -8.40 -12.33
N PRO A 147 -0.97 -7.25 -11.64
CA PRO A 147 -2.05 -6.28 -11.64
C PRO A 147 -2.30 -5.71 -13.05
N LYS A 148 -3.53 -5.21 -13.30
CA LYS A 148 -3.82 -4.52 -14.55
C LYS A 148 -3.27 -3.09 -14.56
N LYS A 149 -3.28 -2.42 -13.41
CA LYS A 149 -2.78 -1.06 -13.21
C LYS A 149 -2.05 -0.94 -11.88
N ILE A 150 -1.07 -0.05 -11.81
CA ILE A 150 -0.32 0.24 -10.58
C ILE A 150 -0.48 1.72 -10.25
N ILE A 151 -0.86 2.03 -9.03
CA ILE A 151 -0.90 3.39 -8.50
C ILE A 151 0.17 3.52 -7.43
N VAL A 152 1.10 4.46 -7.63
CA VAL A 152 2.19 4.77 -6.69
C VAL A 152 1.94 6.13 -6.04
N PHE A 153 2.04 6.19 -4.71
CA PHE A 153 1.66 7.37 -3.95
C PHE A 153 2.85 8.24 -3.54
N GLY A 154 2.79 9.52 -3.94
CA GLY A 154 3.74 10.55 -3.55
C GLY A 154 5.01 10.59 -4.39
N ASN A 155 5.72 11.71 -4.33
CA ASN A 155 6.89 11.97 -5.17
C ASN A 155 8.02 10.96 -4.94
N GLN A 156 8.32 10.61 -3.69
CA GLN A 156 9.44 9.74 -3.33
C GLN A 156 9.21 8.32 -3.86
N VAL A 157 8.04 7.72 -3.54
CA VAL A 157 7.71 6.36 -4.00
C VAL A 157 7.67 6.30 -5.52
N SER A 158 7.03 7.28 -6.16
CA SER A 158 6.93 7.34 -7.63
C SER A 158 8.31 7.47 -8.29
N THR A 159 9.19 8.31 -7.73
CA THR A 159 10.56 8.51 -8.24
C THR A 159 11.38 7.23 -8.16
N ILE A 160 11.32 6.54 -7.02
CA ILE A 160 12.07 5.29 -6.82
C ILE A 160 11.50 4.17 -7.70
N PHE A 161 10.18 4.02 -7.71
CA PHE A 161 9.50 2.96 -8.46
C PHE A 161 9.71 3.09 -9.97
N LEU A 162 9.65 4.31 -10.51
CA LEU A 162 9.83 4.58 -11.94
C LEU A 162 11.28 4.82 -12.37
N GLY A 163 12.23 4.88 -11.42
CA GLY A 163 13.64 5.11 -11.70
C GLY A 163 13.96 6.48 -12.30
N LYS A 164 13.05 7.44 -12.22
CA LYS A 164 13.21 8.83 -12.72
C LYS A 164 12.52 9.82 -11.80
N LYS A 165 13.02 11.07 -11.76
CA LYS A 165 12.43 12.11 -10.91
C LYS A 165 10.97 12.38 -11.29
N ILE A 166 10.08 12.22 -10.33
CA ILE A 166 8.63 12.47 -10.46
C ILE A 166 8.21 13.61 -9.55
N CYS A 167 7.46 14.55 -10.10
CA CYS A 167 6.67 15.53 -9.36
C CYS A 167 5.20 15.26 -9.65
N VAL A 168 4.48 14.65 -8.70
CA VAL A 168 3.09 14.22 -8.89
C VAL A 168 2.21 15.36 -9.38
N LYS A 169 2.40 16.58 -8.86
CA LYS A 169 1.64 17.77 -9.29
C LYS A 169 1.69 17.99 -10.81
N SER A 170 2.83 17.69 -11.44
CA SER A 170 3.06 17.96 -12.86
C SER A 170 2.64 16.81 -13.79
N VAL A 171 2.40 15.62 -13.22
CA VAL A 171 2.15 14.39 -14.01
C VAL A 171 0.84 13.70 -13.62
N ARG A 172 -0.11 14.45 -13.06
CA ARG A 172 -1.42 13.91 -12.69
C ARG A 172 -2.11 13.27 -13.90
N LYS A 173 -2.67 12.06 -13.68
CA LYS A 173 -3.39 11.28 -14.69
C LYS A 173 -2.53 10.83 -15.89
N GLU A 174 -1.24 11.14 -15.90
CA GLU A 174 -0.30 10.65 -16.90
C GLU A 174 -0.01 9.16 -16.66
N GLU A 175 -0.04 8.39 -17.74
CA GLU A 175 0.32 6.97 -17.72
C GLU A 175 1.80 6.80 -18.02
N PHE A 176 2.51 6.21 -17.07
CA PHE A 176 3.85 5.68 -17.26
C PHE A 176 3.78 4.19 -17.53
N LYS A 177 4.85 3.64 -18.06
CA LYS A 177 4.99 2.22 -18.29
C LYS A 177 6.28 1.73 -17.63
N ILE A 178 6.20 0.56 -17.02
CA ILE A 178 7.36 -0.14 -16.47
C ILE A 178 7.36 -1.58 -16.95
N GLU A 179 8.52 -2.06 -17.37
CA GLU A 179 8.69 -3.47 -17.73
C GLU A 179 9.20 -4.25 -16.50
N ILE A 180 8.46 -5.28 -16.12
CA ILE A 180 8.85 -6.23 -15.07
C ILE A 180 8.75 -7.63 -15.64
N ASN A 181 9.85 -8.38 -15.67
CA ASN A 181 9.92 -9.74 -16.19
C ASN A 181 9.27 -9.87 -17.59
N LYS A 182 9.64 -8.99 -18.53
CA LYS A 182 9.15 -8.94 -19.93
C LYS A 182 7.65 -8.64 -20.08
N LYS A 183 6.99 -8.20 -19.02
CA LYS A 183 5.61 -7.71 -19.05
C LYS A 183 5.57 -6.23 -18.72
N GLU A 184 4.89 -5.47 -19.56
CA GLU A 184 4.67 -4.04 -19.36
C GLU A 184 3.45 -3.81 -18.47
N TYR A 185 3.59 -2.89 -17.52
CA TYR A 185 2.54 -2.49 -16.59
C TYR A 185 2.29 -0.99 -16.67
N PRO A 186 1.02 -0.53 -16.79
CA PRO A 186 0.69 0.88 -16.66
C PRO A 186 0.81 1.33 -15.20
N VAL A 187 1.48 2.47 -14.99
CA VAL A 187 1.76 3.06 -13.68
C VAL A 187 1.30 4.51 -13.64
N TYR A 188 0.65 4.90 -12.56
CA TYR A 188 0.18 6.26 -12.33
C TYR A 188 0.70 6.79 -11.00
N ALA A 189 1.26 8.01 -11.02
CA ALA A 189 1.69 8.70 -9.82
C ALA A 189 0.56 9.57 -9.27
N VAL A 190 0.17 9.34 -8.00
CA VAL A 190 -0.93 10.02 -7.32
C VAL A 190 -0.43 10.67 -6.03
N PHE A 191 -1.06 11.76 -5.60
CA PHE A 191 -0.72 12.40 -4.34
C PHE A 191 -0.85 11.43 -3.16
N TYR A 192 0.10 11.53 -2.22
CA TYR A 192 0.04 10.73 -1.00
C TYR A 192 -1.17 11.19 -0.15
N PRO A 193 -2.11 10.29 0.21
CA PRO A 193 -3.41 10.72 0.75
C PRO A 193 -3.45 10.82 2.28
N ILE A 194 -2.33 10.61 2.99
CA ILE A 194 -2.27 10.50 4.45
C ILE A 194 -1.30 11.52 5.05
N GLY A 195 -1.50 11.88 6.32
CA GLY A 195 -0.66 12.84 7.03
C GLY A 195 -0.67 14.20 6.35
N ASN A 196 0.49 14.75 6.07
CA ASN A 196 0.62 16.04 5.37
C ASN A 196 0.04 16.01 3.94
N GLY A 197 -0.11 14.83 3.35
CA GLY A 197 -0.70 14.61 2.03
C GLY A 197 -2.22 14.80 2.00
N MET A 198 -2.89 14.83 3.15
CA MET A 198 -4.35 15.05 3.23
C MET A 198 -4.81 16.37 2.61
N ARG A 199 -3.93 17.36 2.48
CA ARG A 199 -4.23 18.62 1.77
C ARG A 199 -4.59 18.40 0.29
N ASN A 200 -4.16 17.29 -0.30
CA ASN A 200 -4.38 16.93 -1.70
C ASN A 200 -5.26 15.68 -1.84
N ILE A 201 -6.01 15.31 -0.80
CA ILE A 201 -6.82 14.08 -0.84
C ILE A 201 -7.88 14.12 -1.93
N ASP A 202 -8.52 15.27 -2.16
CA ASP A 202 -9.53 15.43 -3.19
C ASP A 202 -8.93 15.25 -4.60
N LEU A 203 -7.71 15.74 -4.82
CA LEU A 203 -6.97 15.52 -6.06
C LEU A 203 -6.59 14.03 -6.23
N ALA A 204 -6.21 13.35 -5.15
CA ALA A 204 -5.94 11.91 -5.19
C ALA A 204 -7.20 11.10 -5.53
N ILE A 205 -8.35 11.45 -4.94
CA ILE A 205 -9.65 10.83 -5.24
C ILE A 205 -10.03 11.02 -6.70
N GLU A 206 -9.90 12.25 -7.22
CA GLU A 206 -10.17 12.58 -8.62
C GLU A 206 -9.29 11.76 -9.57
N ASP A 207 -7.98 11.71 -9.29
CA ASP A 207 -7.03 10.97 -10.12
C ASP A 207 -7.30 9.47 -10.12
N ILE A 208 -7.59 8.87 -8.94
CA ILE A 208 -7.90 7.45 -8.82
C ILE A 208 -9.19 7.13 -9.59
N LYS A 209 -10.26 7.93 -9.44
CA LYS A 209 -11.49 7.73 -10.21
C LYS A 209 -11.27 7.78 -11.72
N TYR A 210 -10.46 8.72 -12.18
CA TYR A 210 -10.06 8.79 -13.60
C TYR A 210 -9.33 7.52 -14.05
N ILE A 211 -8.36 7.05 -13.26
CA ILE A 211 -7.56 5.85 -13.57
C ILE A 211 -8.44 4.58 -13.57
N MET A 212 -9.40 4.49 -12.65
CA MET A 212 -10.32 3.35 -12.58
C MET A 212 -11.22 3.25 -13.81
N ASN A 213 -11.62 4.37 -14.39
CA ASN A 213 -12.54 4.44 -15.53
C ASN A 213 -11.81 4.33 -16.89
N LYS A 214 -10.48 4.36 -16.92
CA LYS A 214 -9.67 4.20 -18.10
C LYS A 214 -9.43 2.71 -18.43
#